data_e1c3c420b36314242e6b2789ee4f7492
#
_entry.id   e1c3c420b36314242e6b2789ee4f7492
#
_cell.length_a   1.000
_cell.length_b   1.000
_cell.length_c   1.000
_cell.angle_alpha   90.00
_cell.angle_beta   90.00
_cell.angle_gamma   90.00
#
_symmetry.space_group_name_H-M   'P 1'
#
loop_
_entity.id
_entity.type
_entity.pdbx_description
1 polymer ?
#
loop_
_entity_poly.entity_id
_entity_poly.type
_entity_poly.pdbx_seq_one_letter_code
_entity_poly.pdbx_strand_id
1 'polypeptide(L)'
;QICEGSRLIIDIAGRLPEEDAVYYDVSWCMNVGEKIDPEYKKWFQIVYDARKEARQFIQARLDAGETVRGYEVDRRLKERFEQLGCAQYLMHRTGHNIGHRCHGIGANLDDYETHDDRCLLPGTMFSIEPGLYTEKYGVRLEYDVHITSEGEAKVYGPVQDEILVI
;
A
#
# COMPACT_ATOMS: atom_id res chain seq x y z
N GLN A 1 11.62 -21.52 10.56
CA GLN A 1 10.59 -22.56 10.37
C GLN A 1 9.22 -21.94 10.61
N ILE A 2 8.28 -22.09 9.67
CA ILE A 2 6.89 -21.67 9.84
C ILE A 2 6.21 -22.68 10.76
N CYS A 3 5.54 -22.21 11.82
CA CYS A 3 4.82 -23.02 12.78
C CYS A 3 3.55 -22.30 13.24
N GLU A 4 2.70 -22.98 14.01
CA GLU A 4 1.52 -22.35 14.61
C GLU A 4 1.88 -21.07 15.39
N GLY A 5 1.13 -20.01 15.18
CA GLY A 5 1.40 -18.68 15.70
C GLY A 5 2.37 -17.84 14.88
N SER A 6 2.96 -18.35 13.78
CA SER A 6 3.74 -17.56 12.85
C SER A 6 2.84 -16.53 12.13
N ARG A 7 3.36 -15.34 11.89
CA ARG A 7 2.73 -14.30 11.09
C ARG A 7 3.55 -14.13 9.82
N LEU A 8 2.87 -14.08 8.70
CA LEU A 8 3.49 -14.03 7.39
C LEU A 8 3.02 -12.79 6.64
N ILE A 9 3.93 -12.16 5.94
CA ILE A 9 3.62 -11.27 4.82
C ILE A 9 3.98 -12.06 3.56
N ILE A 10 3.03 -12.20 2.65
CA ILE A 10 3.29 -12.72 1.31
C ILE A 10 3.18 -11.54 0.36
N ASP A 11 4.25 -11.29 -0.35
CA ASP A 11 4.42 -10.24 -1.32
C ASP A 11 4.69 -10.89 -2.69
N ILE A 12 3.78 -10.63 -3.64
CA ILE A 12 3.81 -11.28 -4.95
C ILE A 12 3.56 -10.24 -6.04
N ALA A 13 4.56 -10.11 -6.93
CA ALA A 13 4.41 -9.35 -8.16
C ALA A 13 4.43 -10.28 -9.38
N GLY A 14 3.60 -9.98 -10.36
CA GLY A 14 3.53 -10.76 -11.59
C GLY A 14 2.82 -10.03 -12.72
N ARG A 15 3.06 -10.47 -13.95
CA ARG A 15 2.32 -10.00 -15.13
C ARG A 15 2.05 -11.15 -16.11
N LEU A 16 1.08 -10.96 -16.95
CA LEU A 16 0.82 -11.88 -18.06
C LEU A 16 1.96 -11.81 -19.09
N PRO A 17 2.16 -12.88 -19.90
CA PRO A 17 3.26 -12.94 -20.86
C PRO A 17 3.01 -12.12 -22.15
N GLU A 18 2.01 -11.26 -22.18
CA GLU A 18 1.69 -10.37 -23.29
C GLU A 18 2.61 -9.14 -23.29
N GLU A 19 2.91 -8.60 -24.46
CA GLU A 19 3.85 -7.49 -24.65
C GLU A 19 3.42 -6.23 -23.87
N ASP A 20 2.12 -5.91 -23.92
CA ASP A 20 1.54 -4.72 -23.28
C ASP A 20 1.05 -4.97 -21.84
N ALA A 21 1.29 -6.16 -21.27
CA ALA A 21 0.87 -6.46 -19.91
C ALA A 21 1.60 -5.59 -18.88
N VAL A 22 0.85 -5.06 -17.93
CA VAL A 22 1.39 -4.38 -16.76
C VAL A 22 1.51 -5.36 -15.59
N TYR A 23 2.40 -5.05 -14.65
CA TYR A 23 2.51 -5.81 -13.41
C TYR A 23 1.28 -5.59 -12.54
N TYR A 24 0.98 -6.61 -11.76
CA TYR A 24 0.11 -6.58 -10.60
C TYR A 24 0.96 -6.92 -9.38
N ASP A 25 0.84 -6.13 -8.32
CA ASP A 25 1.62 -6.25 -7.10
C ASP A 25 0.71 -6.28 -5.88
N VAL A 26 0.94 -7.19 -4.96
CA VAL A 26 0.06 -7.37 -3.81
C VAL A 26 0.79 -7.97 -2.61
N SER A 27 0.57 -7.38 -1.43
CA SER A 27 1.03 -7.93 -0.16
C SER A 27 -0.15 -8.25 0.75
N TRP A 28 -0.15 -9.47 1.29
CA TRP A 28 -1.16 -9.95 2.22
C TRP A 28 -0.54 -10.44 3.52
N CYS A 29 -1.25 -10.17 4.62
CA CYS A 29 -0.89 -10.62 5.96
C CYS A 29 -1.65 -11.88 6.34
N MET A 30 -0.93 -12.85 6.93
CA MET A 30 -1.49 -14.14 7.32
C MET A 30 -1.08 -14.50 8.76
N ASN A 31 -1.90 -15.33 9.39
CA ASN A 31 -1.60 -15.97 10.67
C ASN A 31 -1.71 -17.49 10.51
N VAL A 32 -0.68 -18.20 10.96
CA VAL A 32 -0.69 -19.67 10.99
C VAL A 32 -1.41 -20.12 12.25
N GLY A 33 -2.52 -20.85 12.11
CA GLY A 33 -3.39 -21.28 13.19
C GLY A 33 -4.49 -20.27 13.56
N GLU A 34 -5.54 -20.78 14.20
CA GLU A 34 -6.78 -20.01 14.45
C GLU A 34 -6.63 -18.87 15.48
N LYS A 35 -5.65 -18.97 16.38
CA LYS A 35 -5.46 -18.00 17.45
C LYS A 35 -4.62 -16.80 16.99
N ILE A 36 -5.28 -15.72 16.64
CA ILE A 36 -4.61 -14.46 16.28
C ILE A 36 -4.36 -13.61 17.52
N ASP A 37 -3.10 -13.16 17.70
CA ASP A 37 -2.71 -12.25 18.78
C ASP A 37 -3.49 -10.91 18.66
N PRO A 38 -4.17 -10.43 19.74
CA PRO A 38 -4.89 -9.17 19.71
C PRO A 38 -4.03 -7.96 19.37
N GLU A 39 -2.75 -7.97 19.74
CA GLU A 39 -1.82 -6.91 19.39
C GLU A 39 -1.52 -6.91 17.88
N TYR A 40 -1.36 -8.09 17.27
CA TYR A 40 -1.20 -8.20 15.82
C TYR A 40 -2.43 -7.69 15.06
N LYS A 41 -3.65 -8.02 15.54
CA LYS A 41 -4.89 -7.47 14.98
C LYS A 41 -4.92 -5.94 15.05
N LYS A 42 -4.44 -5.34 16.14
CA LYS A 42 -4.34 -3.87 16.27
C LYS A 42 -3.41 -3.29 15.21
N TRP A 43 -2.22 -3.87 15.01
CA TRP A 43 -1.27 -3.40 14.00
C TRP A 43 -1.82 -3.57 12.58
N PHE A 44 -2.47 -4.70 12.31
CA PHE A 44 -3.17 -4.93 11.04
C PHE A 44 -4.20 -3.83 10.76
N GLN A 45 -5.05 -3.51 11.76
CA GLN A 45 -6.09 -2.49 11.61
C GLN A 45 -5.51 -1.09 11.33
N ILE A 46 -4.41 -0.73 11.99
CA ILE A 46 -3.73 0.56 11.75
C ILE A 46 -3.26 0.66 10.30
N VAL A 47 -2.63 -0.37 9.77
CA VAL A 47 -2.13 -0.40 8.38
C VAL A 47 -3.30 -0.47 7.38
N TYR A 48 -4.33 -1.26 7.68
CA TYR A 48 -5.55 -1.33 6.88
C TYR A 48 -6.22 0.04 6.70
N ASP A 49 -6.39 0.76 7.82
CA ASP A 49 -6.98 2.10 7.80
C ASP A 49 -6.10 3.10 7.05
N ALA A 50 -4.78 3.01 7.21
CA ALA A 50 -3.83 3.85 6.50
C ALA A 50 -3.91 3.62 4.97
N ARG A 51 -3.94 2.36 4.51
CA ARG A 51 -4.11 2.01 3.11
C ARG A 51 -5.40 2.60 2.52
N LYS A 52 -6.53 2.50 3.24
CA LYS A 52 -7.80 3.12 2.84
C LYS A 52 -7.70 4.64 2.77
N GLU A 53 -7.09 5.26 3.79
CA GLU A 53 -6.93 6.72 3.87
C GLU A 53 -6.11 7.26 2.71
N ALA A 54 -5.02 6.59 2.32
CA ALA A 54 -4.21 6.98 1.16
C ALA A 54 -5.05 7.08 -0.12
N ARG A 55 -5.81 6.03 -0.42
CA ARG A 55 -6.70 6.03 -1.59
C ARG A 55 -7.79 7.11 -1.50
N GLN A 56 -8.42 7.25 -0.32
CA GLN A 56 -9.47 8.27 -0.10
C GLN A 56 -8.92 9.69 -0.25
N PHE A 57 -7.71 9.95 0.22
CA PHE A 57 -7.03 11.23 0.04
C PHE A 57 -6.81 11.54 -1.44
N ILE A 58 -6.30 10.57 -2.21
CA ILE A 58 -6.12 10.72 -3.66
C ILE A 58 -7.46 11.03 -4.31
N GLN A 59 -8.50 10.23 -4.06
CA GLN A 59 -9.81 10.42 -4.67
C GLN A 59 -10.43 11.78 -4.34
N ALA A 60 -10.38 12.19 -3.08
CA ALA A 60 -10.93 13.49 -2.67
C ALA A 60 -10.28 14.68 -3.39
N ARG A 61 -8.95 14.62 -3.62
CA ARG A 61 -8.23 15.64 -4.38
C ARG A 61 -8.61 15.63 -5.86
N LEU A 62 -8.74 14.44 -6.46
CA LEU A 62 -9.20 14.28 -7.85
C LEU A 62 -10.63 14.81 -8.03
N ASP A 63 -11.55 14.50 -7.11
CA ASP A 63 -12.93 15.00 -7.13
C ASP A 63 -13.00 16.52 -7.02
N ALA A 64 -12.06 17.13 -6.31
CA ALA A 64 -11.93 18.59 -6.22
C ALA A 64 -11.27 19.23 -7.45
N GLY A 65 -10.86 18.45 -8.45
CA GLY A 65 -10.11 18.91 -9.63
C GLY A 65 -8.68 19.38 -9.30
N GLU A 66 -8.13 18.90 -8.19
CA GLU A 66 -6.78 19.25 -7.75
C GLU A 66 -5.76 18.21 -8.21
N THR A 67 -4.52 18.66 -8.38
CA THR A 67 -3.40 17.73 -8.62
C THR A 67 -2.98 17.05 -7.33
N VAL A 68 -2.57 15.78 -7.43
CA VAL A 68 -1.97 15.03 -6.32
C VAL A 68 -0.53 14.69 -6.68
N ARG A 69 0.41 14.99 -5.79
CA ARG A 69 1.81 14.61 -5.95
C ARG A 69 2.14 13.39 -5.09
N GLY A 70 3.12 12.61 -5.54
CA GLY A 70 3.47 11.38 -4.84
C GLY A 70 3.84 11.60 -3.37
N TYR A 71 4.68 12.60 -3.08
CA TYR A 71 5.10 12.92 -1.71
C TYR A 71 3.95 13.32 -0.78
N GLU A 72 2.87 13.91 -1.31
CA GLU A 72 1.73 14.36 -0.49
C GLU A 72 1.00 13.18 0.14
N VAL A 73 0.91 12.06 -0.59
CA VAL A 73 0.27 10.83 -0.10
C VAL A 73 1.10 10.19 1.00
N ASP A 74 2.41 10.05 0.78
CA ASP A 74 3.32 9.45 1.74
C ASP A 74 3.40 10.29 3.04
N ARG A 75 3.52 11.61 2.90
CA ARG A 75 3.51 12.54 4.04
C ARG A 75 2.22 12.45 4.84
N ARG A 76 1.07 12.35 4.17
CA ARG A 76 -0.23 12.18 4.82
C ARG A 76 -0.26 10.95 5.72
N LEU A 77 0.25 9.81 5.26
CA LEU A 77 0.30 8.61 6.07
C LEU A 77 1.33 8.69 7.19
N LYS A 78 2.47 9.31 6.94
CA LYS A 78 3.48 9.56 7.99
C LYS A 78 2.89 10.39 9.13
N GLU A 79 2.20 11.49 8.83
CA GLU A 79 1.50 12.33 9.82
C GLU A 79 0.46 11.53 10.61
N ARG A 80 -0.29 10.65 9.96
CA ARG A 80 -1.21 9.72 10.62
C ARG A 80 -0.48 8.82 11.61
N PHE A 81 0.62 8.20 11.19
CA PHE A 81 1.39 7.31 12.06
C PHE A 81 2.09 8.06 13.20
N GLU A 82 2.48 9.32 13.00
CA GLU A 82 2.97 10.20 14.07
C GLU A 82 1.89 10.46 15.12
N GLN A 83 0.66 10.80 14.69
CA GLN A 83 -0.49 11.00 15.58
C GLN A 83 -0.86 9.74 16.37
N LEU A 84 -0.64 8.56 15.80
CA LEU A 84 -0.85 7.26 16.46
C LEU A 84 0.36 6.81 17.31
N GLY A 85 1.46 7.58 17.31
CA GLY A 85 2.67 7.26 18.05
C GLY A 85 3.41 6.03 17.52
N CYS A 86 3.32 5.74 16.21
CA CYS A 86 3.93 4.56 15.60
C CYS A 86 4.79 4.84 14.36
N ALA A 87 5.06 6.11 14.03
CA ALA A 87 5.88 6.48 12.88
C ALA A 87 7.32 5.93 12.92
N GLN A 88 7.86 5.63 14.10
CA GLN A 88 9.18 5.01 14.26
C GLN A 88 9.26 3.58 13.68
N TYR A 89 8.11 2.97 13.35
CA TYR A 89 8.02 1.65 12.75
C TYR A 89 7.86 1.68 11.24
N LEU A 90 7.88 2.88 10.61
CA LEU A 90 7.97 3.02 9.16
C LEU A 90 9.38 2.64 8.70
N MET A 91 9.47 1.88 7.61
CA MET A 91 10.75 1.44 7.05
C MET A 91 10.88 1.68 5.54
N HIS A 92 9.80 2.12 4.88
CA HIS A 92 9.77 2.38 3.43
C HIS A 92 8.66 3.38 3.08
N ARG A 93 8.66 3.85 1.84
CA ARG A 93 7.62 4.70 1.24
C ARG A 93 6.25 4.02 1.21
N THR A 94 5.20 4.80 0.95
CA THR A 94 3.82 4.32 0.86
C THR A 94 3.52 3.52 -0.41
N GLY A 95 4.28 3.73 -1.50
CA GLY A 95 4.06 2.98 -2.74
C GLY A 95 4.93 3.43 -3.90
N HIS A 96 4.83 2.72 -5.00
CA HIS A 96 5.62 2.97 -6.21
C HIS A 96 4.78 2.88 -7.49
N ASN A 97 5.27 3.52 -8.55
CA ASN A 97 4.65 3.39 -9.86
C ASN A 97 4.75 1.96 -10.38
N ILE A 98 3.67 1.49 -10.97
CA ILE A 98 3.56 0.18 -11.65
C ILE A 98 3.30 0.39 -13.12
N GLY A 99 3.91 -0.47 -13.96
CA GLY A 99 3.74 -0.47 -15.41
C GLY A 99 4.26 -1.76 -16.01
N HIS A 100 4.96 -1.67 -17.13
CA HIS A 100 5.65 -2.83 -17.75
C HIS A 100 6.80 -3.38 -16.88
N ARG A 101 7.17 -2.65 -15.84
CA ARG A 101 8.03 -3.09 -14.74
C ARG A 101 7.26 -2.95 -13.44
N CYS A 102 7.49 -3.84 -12.50
CA CYS A 102 6.91 -3.77 -11.15
C CYS A 102 7.25 -2.41 -10.51
N HIS A 103 8.50 -2.01 -10.52
CA HIS A 103 8.92 -0.64 -10.19
C HIS A 103 9.09 0.16 -11.49
N GLY A 104 8.04 0.90 -11.86
CA GLY A 104 8.00 1.71 -13.06
C GLY A 104 8.75 3.04 -12.94
N ILE A 105 8.68 3.86 -13.98
CA ILE A 105 9.38 5.16 -14.04
C ILE A 105 8.49 6.35 -13.70
N GLY A 106 7.21 6.14 -13.45
CA GLY A 106 6.24 7.18 -13.08
C GLY A 106 6.39 7.64 -11.63
N ALA A 107 5.44 8.47 -11.17
CA ALA A 107 5.46 9.00 -9.82
C ALA A 107 5.25 7.90 -8.77
N ASN A 108 6.10 7.89 -7.76
CA ASN A 108 5.96 7.06 -6.56
C ASN A 108 5.22 7.82 -5.47
N LEU A 109 4.60 7.11 -4.54
CA LEU A 109 4.05 7.69 -3.31
C LEU A 109 5.16 7.73 -2.25
N ASP A 110 6.04 8.74 -2.34
CA ASP A 110 7.32 8.74 -1.65
C ASP A 110 7.74 10.14 -1.16
N ASP A 111 7.93 10.28 0.14
CA ASP A 111 8.60 11.37 0.85
C ASP A 111 9.55 10.79 1.93
N TYR A 112 9.74 9.48 1.88
CA TYR A 112 10.57 8.72 2.83
C TYR A 112 11.96 8.41 2.25
N GLU A 113 12.00 7.78 1.08
CA GLU A 113 13.24 7.42 0.39
C GLU A 113 13.67 8.55 -0.57
N THR A 114 12.70 9.12 -1.26
CA THR A 114 12.88 10.19 -2.24
C THR A 114 11.69 11.15 -2.17
N HIS A 115 11.94 12.46 -2.20
CA HIS A 115 10.85 13.44 -2.33
C HIS A 115 10.32 13.43 -3.77
N ASP A 116 9.25 12.68 -4.03
CA ASP A 116 8.65 12.56 -5.37
C ASP A 116 7.59 13.64 -5.59
N ASP A 117 7.98 14.75 -6.19
CA ASP A 117 7.12 15.91 -6.49
C ASP A 117 6.33 15.77 -7.80
N ARG A 118 6.46 14.63 -8.50
CA ARG A 118 5.70 14.35 -9.73
C ARG A 118 4.23 14.11 -9.42
N CYS A 119 3.38 14.56 -10.35
CA CYS A 119 1.94 14.39 -10.25
C CYS A 119 1.52 12.95 -10.57
N LEU A 120 0.52 12.45 -9.85
CA LEU A 120 -0.23 11.26 -10.22
C LEU A 120 -1.17 11.64 -11.38
N LEU A 121 -0.99 11.03 -12.53
CA LEU A 121 -1.70 11.38 -13.77
C LEU A 121 -2.77 10.32 -14.12
N PRO A 122 -3.86 10.72 -14.80
CA PRO A 122 -4.77 9.77 -15.43
C PRO A 122 -4.01 8.78 -16.33
N GLY A 123 -4.40 7.52 -16.30
CA GLY A 123 -3.73 6.42 -17.03
C GLY A 123 -2.52 5.84 -16.31
N THR A 124 -2.12 6.35 -15.14
CA THR A 124 -1.02 5.77 -14.35
C THR A 124 -1.53 4.80 -13.30
N MET A 125 -0.70 3.80 -12.98
CA MET A 125 -0.94 2.83 -11.93
C MET A 125 0.22 2.83 -10.92
N PHE A 126 -0.09 2.62 -9.66
CA PHE A 126 0.86 2.59 -8.55
C PHE A 126 0.34 1.69 -7.42
N SER A 127 1.26 1.15 -6.62
CA SER A 127 0.91 0.45 -5.39
C SER A 127 0.52 1.43 -4.28
N ILE A 128 -0.35 0.99 -3.37
CA ILE A 128 -0.52 1.57 -2.03
C ILE A 128 -0.25 0.46 -1.03
N GLU A 129 0.91 0.52 -0.39
CA GLU A 129 1.49 -0.57 0.40
C GLU A 129 2.03 -0.11 1.77
N PRO A 130 1.31 0.69 2.56
CA PRO A 130 1.83 1.10 3.85
C PRO A 130 2.21 -0.11 4.70
N GLY A 131 3.34 0.00 5.41
CA GLY A 131 3.82 -1.05 6.30
C GLY A 131 4.35 -0.50 7.62
N LEU A 132 4.15 -1.26 8.70
CA LEU A 132 4.73 -1.00 10.02
C LEU A 132 5.46 -2.25 10.51
N TYR A 133 6.68 -2.07 10.98
CA TYR A 133 7.58 -3.16 11.36
C TYR A 133 8.11 -2.95 12.77
N THR A 134 7.51 -3.64 13.73
CA THR A 134 7.96 -3.67 15.12
C THR A 134 8.98 -4.79 15.32
N GLU A 135 9.60 -4.88 16.50
CA GLU A 135 10.47 -6.03 16.83
C GLU A 135 9.72 -7.37 16.80
N LYS A 136 8.40 -7.34 17.00
CA LYS A 136 7.56 -8.55 17.12
C LYS A 136 6.71 -8.83 15.89
N TYR A 137 6.29 -7.80 15.16
CA TYR A 137 5.36 -7.91 14.03
C TYR A 137 5.81 -7.07 12.86
N GLY A 138 5.65 -7.63 11.66
CA GLY A 138 5.58 -6.87 10.42
C GLY A 138 4.14 -6.93 9.89
N VAL A 139 3.62 -5.81 9.43
CA VAL A 139 2.34 -5.72 8.74
C VAL A 139 2.53 -4.83 7.52
N ARG A 140 2.23 -5.36 6.33
CA ARG A 140 2.11 -4.61 5.08
C ARG A 140 0.88 -5.11 4.34
N LEU A 141 0.06 -4.19 3.89
CA LEU A 141 -1.13 -4.45 3.11
C LEU A 141 -1.08 -3.65 1.83
N GLU A 142 -1.18 -4.33 0.71
CA GLU A 142 -0.99 -3.71 -0.59
C GLU A 142 -2.11 -4.04 -1.55
N TYR A 143 -2.41 -3.08 -2.40
CA TYR A 143 -3.16 -3.20 -3.63
C TYR A 143 -2.70 -2.16 -4.65
N ASP A 144 -2.98 -2.44 -5.90
CA ASP A 144 -2.72 -1.50 -6.98
C ASP A 144 -3.89 -0.57 -7.22
N VAL A 145 -3.57 0.70 -7.48
CA VAL A 145 -4.52 1.75 -7.82
C VAL A 145 -4.17 2.32 -9.19
N HIS A 146 -5.17 2.39 -10.05
CA HIS A 146 -5.12 3.03 -11.35
C HIS A 146 -5.97 4.31 -11.32
N ILE A 147 -5.42 5.44 -11.76
CA ILE A 147 -6.23 6.63 -11.99
C ILE A 147 -6.81 6.54 -13.38
N THR A 148 -8.13 6.35 -13.46
CA THR A 148 -8.84 6.26 -14.74
C THR A 148 -8.86 7.59 -15.49
N SER A 149 -9.23 7.58 -16.76
CA SER A 149 -9.45 8.81 -17.56
C SER A 149 -10.52 9.73 -16.98
N GLU A 150 -11.48 9.16 -16.25
CA GLU A 150 -12.57 9.87 -15.58
C GLU A 150 -12.16 10.43 -14.21
N GLY A 151 -10.92 10.18 -13.75
CA GLY A 151 -10.42 10.66 -12.46
C GLY A 151 -10.80 9.77 -11.27
N GLU A 152 -11.11 8.49 -11.50
CA GLU A 152 -11.33 7.53 -10.41
C GLU A 152 -10.02 6.87 -9.98
N ALA A 153 -9.71 6.90 -8.69
CA ALA A 153 -8.66 6.08 -8.09
C ALA A 153 -9.17 4.65 -7.84
N LYS A 154 -9.12 3.82 -8.89
CA LYS A 154 -9.72 2.49 -8.95
C LYS A 154 -8.74 1.40 -8.51
N VAL A 155 -9.19 0.56 -7.59
CA VAL A 155 -8.46 -0.65 -7.16
C VAL A 155 -8.85 -1.82 -8.05
N TYR A 156 -7.88 -2.65 -8.42
CA TYR A 156 -8.10 -3.88 -9.15
C TYR A 156 -7.69 -5.10 -8.31
N GLY A 157 -8.36 -6.22 -8.57
CA GLY A 157 -8.10 -7.48 -7.88
C GLY A 157 -8.73 -7.58 -6.49
N PRO A 158 -8.46 -8.67 -5.79
CA PRO A 158 -8.97 -8.90 -4.45
C PRO A 158 -8.28 -7.99 -3.44
N VAL A 159 -9.07 -7.48 -2.50
CA VAL A 159 -8.59 -6.62 -1.40
C VAL A 159 -8.64 -7.41 -0.11
N GLN A 160 -7.55 -7.42 0.62
CA GLN A 160 -7.53 -8.04 1.94
C GLN A 160 -8.20 -7.11 2.97
N ASP A 161 -9.28 -7.59 3.60
CA ASP A 161 -10.04 -6.86 4.62
C ASP A 161 -9.82 -7.43 6.04
N GLU A 162 -9.32 -8.65 6.13
CA GLU A 162 -9.02 -9.32 7.40
C GLU A 162 -7.76 -10.17 7.30
N ILE A 163 -7.18 -10.53 8.45
CA ILE A 163 -6.01 -11.41 8.51
C ILE A 163 -6.42 -12.81 8.01
N LEU A 164 -5.75 -13.29 6.98
CA LEU A 164 -5.97 -14.64 6.48
C LEU A 164 -5.42 -15.67 7.48
N VAL A 165 -6.25 -16.63 7.84
CA VAL A 165 -5.88 -17.76 8.72
C VAL A 165 -5.56 -18.98 7.86
N ILE A 166 -4.42 -19.59 8.07
CA ILE A 166 -3.96 -20.79 7.36
C ILE A 166 -3.48 -21.89 8.33
#